data_a0063a1a267a9b7ea34ed15e2b3e7232
#
_entry.id   a0063a1a267a9b7ea34ed15e2b3e7232
#
_cell.length_a   1.000
_cell.length_b   1.000
_cell.length_c   1.000
_cell.angle_alpha   90.00
_cell.angle_beta   90.00
_cell.angle_gamma   90.00
#
_symmetry.space_group_name_H-M   'P 1'
#
loop_
_entity.id
_entity.type
_entity.pdbx_description
1 polymer ?
#
loop_
_entity_poly.entity_id
_entity_poly.type
_entity_poly.pdbx_seq_one_letter_code
_entity_poly.pdbx_strand_id
1 'polypeptide(L)'
;QYTGYINELFTSLPSATTIGNHDSGSAAYNQHFNLPNESADKGQTTAGSDYWFVYENTLFINLNSNDRSTAEHKAFIEEAIAANPNVKWKTVVFHHSIFSTASHVDDGDIITRRNELPQVFKDLDIDVVLMGHDHVYTRTYMMDGTTPDTSKGVQSSVTNPTGILYLTANSASGSKYYDIKAPNAEYSAKMDQSYRRTVTDIKVTDTSYTMKTYYADDLSLLDEFTIYKADNTALLNKINELKNMNLSESDYTKAVSYTHLTLPTNSRV
;
A
#
# COMPACT_ATOMS: atom_id res chain seq x y z
N GLN A 1 -16.25 -23.63 5.20
CA GLN A 1 -17.12 -22.46 5.49
C GLN A 1 -16.85 -21.31 4.53
N TYR A 2 -15.57 -20.93 4.32
CA TYR A 2 -15.19 -19.81 3.48
C TYR A 2 -15.78 -19.91 2.05
N THR A 3 -15.58 -21.02 1.37
CA THR A 3 -16.09 -21.25 0.01
C THR A 3 -17.61 -21.34 -0.08
N GLY A 4 -18.30 -21.71 1.00
CA GLY A 4 -19.77 -21.79 1.03
C GLY A 4 -20.47 -20.44 1.00
N TYR A 5 -19.84 -19.39 1.55
CA TYR A 5 -20.45 -18.06 1.64
C TYR A 5 -20.23 -17.20 0.38
N ILE A 6 -19.19 -17.51 -0.41
CA ILE A 6 -18.80 -16.68 -1.56
C ILE A 6 -18.71 -17.47 -2.86
N ASN A 7 -19.37 -18.64 -2.91
CA ASN A 7 -19.32 -19.54 -4.04
C ASN A 7 -19.76 -18.86 -5.36
N GLU A 8 -20.79 -18.05 -5.34
CA GLU A 8 -21.26 -17.31 -6.52
C GLU A 8 -20.23 -16.30 -7.02
N LEU A 9 -19.53 -15.61 -6.10
CA LEU A 9 -18.48 -14.66 -6.44
C LEU A 9 -17.25 -15.36 -7.02
N PHE A 10 -16.79 -16.45 -6.41
CA PHE A 10 -15.62 -17.22 -6.86
C PHE A 10 -15.82 -17.92 -8.20
N THR A 11 -17.05 -18.13 -8.63
CA THR A 11 -17.33 -18.69 -9.96
C THR A 11 -17.26 -17.65 -11.08
N SER A 12 -17.31 -16.36 -10.75
CA SER A 12 -17.39 -15.27 -11.73
C SER A 12 -16.26 -14.23 -11.61
N LEU A 13 -15.61 -14.13 -10.45
CA LEU A 13 -14.56 -13.15 -10.21
C LEU A 13 -13.25 -13.85 -9.79
N PRO A 14 -12.10 -13.44 -10.36
CA PRO A 14 -10.81 -13.90 -9.87
C PRO A 14 -10.61 -13.45 -8.42
N SER A 15 -9.97 -14.29 -7.62
CA SER A 15 -9.74 -14.04 -6.21
C SER A 15 -8.28 -14.27 -5.87
N ALA A 16 -7.64 -13.25 -5.28
CA ALA A 16 -6.30 -13.34 -4.70
C ALA A 16 -6.44 -13.38 -3.18
N THR A 17 -6.04 -14.48 -2.56
CA THR A 17 -6.23 -14.72 -1.13
C THR A 17 -4.91 -14.57 -0.37
N THR A 18 -4.98 -14.25 0.92
CA THR A 18 -3.81 -14.07 1.80
C THR A 18 -3.89 -15.04 2.97
N ILE A 19 -2.77 -15.73 3.26
CA ILE A 19 -2.67 -16.69 4.37
C ILE A 19 -2.67 -15.94 5.70
N GLY A 20 -3.69 -16.19 6.52
CA GLY A 20 -3.78 -15.66 7.89
C GLY A 20 -3.10 -16.56 8.92
N ASN A 21 -2.95 -16.06 10.15
CA ASN A 21 -2.34 -16.83 11.24
C ASN A 21 -3.20 -18.04 11.66
N HIS A 22 -4.51 -18.01 11.44
CA HIS A 22 -5.39 -19.14 11.70
C HIS A 22 -5.36 -20.22 10.59
N ASP A 23 -4.79 -19.91 9.42
CA ASP A 23 -4.68 -20.84 8.30
C ASP A 23 -3.32 -21.55 8.25
N SER A 24 -2.27 -20.94 8.78
CA SER A 24 -0.86 -21.31 8.58
C SER A 24 -0.49 -22.72 9.06
N GLY A 25 -1.22 -23.28 10.02
CA GLY A 25 -0.99 -24.61 10.58
C GLY A 25 -1.64 -25.78 9.81
N SER A 26 -2.32 -25.53 8.69
CA SER A 26 -3.08 -26.52 7.95
C SER A 26 -2.81 -26.45 6.45
N ALA A 27 -2.70 -27.60 5.79
CA ALA A 27 -2.61 -27.69 4.34
C ALA A 27 -3.95 -27.38 3.62
N ALA A 28 -5.03 -27.14 4.35
CA ALA A 28 -6.34 -26.89 3.77
C ALA A 28 -6.34 -25.67 2.84
N TYR A 29 -5.60 -24.62 3.18
CA TYR A 29 -5.48 -23.43 2.33
C TYR A 29 -4.88 -23.76 0.96
N ASN A 30 -3.72 -24.41 0.94
CA ASN A 30 -3.03 -24.80 -0.29
C ASN A 30 -3.81 -25.83 -1.13
N GLN A 31 -4.67 -26.63 -0.49
CA GLN A 31 -5.57 -27.57 -1.19
C GLN A 31 -6.76 -26.89 -1.87
N HIS A 32 -7.12 -25.68 -1.45
CA HIS A 32 -8.26 -24.93 -1.98
C HIS A 32 -7.88 -23.86 -2.98
N PHE A 33 -6.67 -23.30 -2.89
CA PHE A 33 -6.22 -22.19 -3.71
C PHE A 33 -4.98 -22.57 -4.50
N ASN A 34 -5.03 -22.38 -5.81
CA ASN A 34 -3.87 -22.49 -6.69
C ASN A 34 -3.30 -21.10 -6.92
N LEU A 35 -2.20 -20.81 -6.26
CA LEU A 35 -1.61 -19.47 -6.26
C LEU A 35 -0.68 -19.29 -7.47
N PRO A 36 -0.80 -18.20 -8.22
CA PRO A 36 0.07 -17.94 -9.35
C PRO A 36 1.48 -17.57 -8.88
N ASN A 37 2.51 -18.07 -9.57
CA ASN A 37 3.92 -17.78 -9.25
C ASN A 37 4.27 -17.99 -7.77
N GLU A 38 3.68 -18.99 -7.15
CA GLU A 38 3.96 -19.37 -5.77
C GLU A 38 5.41 -19.81 -5.63
N SER A 39 6.08 -19.33 -4.57
CA SER A 39 7.46 -19.72 -4.27
C SER A 39 7.57 -21.17 -3.83
N ALA A 40 8.61 -21.84 -4.32
CA ALA A 40 8.92 -23.19 -3.88
C ALA A 40 9.70 -23.25 -2.54
N ASP A 41 10.30 -22.13 -2.11
CA ASP A 41 11.27 -22.10 -1.02
C ASP A 41 11.24 -20.86 -0.12
N LYS A 42 10.37 -19.86 -0.39
CA LYS A 42 10.31 -18.61 0.37
C LYS A 42 8.94 -18.36 0.98
N GLY A 43 8.92 -17.91 2.23
CA GLY A 43 7.71 -17.65 2.99
C GLY A 43 6.87 -18.90 3.26
N GLN A 44 7.51 -20.05 3.43
CA GLN A 44 6.82 -21.34 3.50
C GLN A 44 6.22 -21.63 4.86
N THR A 45 4.96 -22.07 4.83
CA THR A 45 4.29 -22.75 5.96
C THR A 45 3.52 -23.97 5.42
N THR A 46 2.86 -24.70 6.31
CA THR A 46 1.97 -25.79 5.89
C THR A 46 0.83 -25.32 4.97
N ALA A 47 0.43 -24.06 5.07
CA ALA A 47 -0.67 -23.48 4.28
C ALA A 47 -0.26 -23.02 2.88
N GLY A 48 1.01 -22.82 2.61
CA GLY A 48 1.55 -22.31 1.34
C GLY A 48 2.70 -21.34 1.57
N SER A 49 3.03 -20.55 0.55
CA SER A 49 4.20 -19.68 0.53
C SER A 49 3.89 -18.29 -0.03
N ASP A 50 4.93 -17.49 -0.26
CA ASP A 50 4.81 -16.20 -0.94
C ASP A 50 4.40 -16.42 -2.40
N TYR A 51 3.60 -15.51 -2.96
CA TYR A 51 3.21 -15.56 -4.36
C TYR A 51 3.02 -14.15 -4.94
N TRP A 52 3.04 -14.02 -6.26
CA TRP A 52 2.79 -12.76 -6.93
C TRP A 52 1.95 -12.94 -8.20
N PHE A 53 1.31 -11.86 -8.61
CA PHE A 53 0.63 -11.74 -9.90
C PHE A 53 0.65 -10.30 -10.38
N VAL A 54 0.47 -10.13 -11.68
CA VAL A 54 0.25 -8.81 -12.28
C VAL A 54 -1.19 -8.67 -12.70
N TYR A 55 -1.80 -7.57 -12.33
CA TYR A 55 -3.08 -7.15 -12.85
C TYR A 55 -2.94 -5.76 -13.46
N GLU A 56 -3.21 -5.67 -14.77
CA GLU A 56 -2.96 -4.47 -15.55
C GLU A 56 -1.48 -4.00 -15.39
N ASN A 57 -1.26 -2.80 -14.88
CA ASN A 57 0.05 -2.19 -14.67
C ASN A 57 0.55 -2.29 -13.22
N THR A 58 -0.07 -3.15 -12.41
CA THR A 58 0.24 -3.32 -10.98
C THR A 58 0.76 -4.70 -10.69
N LEU A 59 1.92 -4.78 -10.04
CA LEU A 59 2.45 -6.00 -9.46
C LEU A 59 1.92 -6.13 -8.02
N PHE A 60 1.20 -7.20 -7.77
CA PHE A 60 0.77 -7.60 -6.42
C PHE A 60 1.67 -8.71 -5.90
N ILE A 61 2.29 -8.48 -4.75
CA ILE A 61 3.20 -9.42 -4.07
C ILE A 61 2.57 -9.80 -2.75
N ASN A 62 2.13 -11.04 -2.64
CA ASN A 62 1.45 -11.54 -1.46
C ASN A 62 2.46 -12.34 -0.62
N LEU A 63 2.74 -11.86 0.59
CA LEU A 63 3.67 -12.49 1.51
C LEU A 63 2.92 -13.33 2.54
N ASN A 64 3.37 -14.54 2.75
CA ASN A 64 2.91 -15.35 3.87
C ASN A 64 3.63 -14.94 5.15
N SER A 65 3.14 -13.89 5.77
CA SER A 65 3.75 -13.29 6.97
C SER A 65 3.71 -14.18 8.22
N ASN A 66 3.24 -15.43 8.13
CA ASN A 66 3.41 -16.45 9.16
C ASN A 66 4.83 -17.01 9.19
N ASP A 67 5.52 -17.04 8.07
CA ASP A 67 6.97 -17.12 8.05
C ASP A 67 7.56 -15.78 8.53
N ARG A 68 8.71 -15.85 9.22
CA ARG A 68 9.35 -14.69 9.85
C ARG A 68 10.67 -14.30 9.21
N SER A 69 11.03 -14.99 8.15
CA SER A 69 12.29 -14.73 7.45
C SER A 69 12.18 -13.48 6.57
N THR A 70 12.50 -12.32 7.13
CA THR A 70 12.59 -11.06 6.38
C THR A 70 13.52 -11.18 5.17
N ALA A 71 14.57 -12.00 5.27
CA ALA A 71 15.50 -12.23 4.15
C ALA A 71 14.86 -13.00 3.00
N GLU A 72 14.02 -14.02 3.29
CA GLU A 72 13.29 -14.77 2.27
C GLU A 72 12.26 -13.89 1.57
N HIS A 73 11.44 -13.15 2.33
CA HIS A 73 10.48 -12.21 1.78
C HIS A 73 11.16 -11.15 0.90
N LYS A 74 12.30 -10.59 1.35
CA LYS A 74 13.07 -9.65 0.54
C LYS A 74 13.50 -10.26 -0.79
N ALA A 75 14.11 -11.44 -0.76
CA ALA A 75 14.57 -12.13 -1.97
C ALA A 75 13.40 -12.42 -2.92
N PHE A 76 12.24 -12.84 -2.39
CA PHE A 76 11.05 -13.07 -3.18
C PHE A 76 10.52 -11.79 -3.85
N ILE A 77 10.48 -10.68 -3.13
CA ILE A 77 10.07 -9.38 -3.68
C ILE A 77 11.02 -8.95 -4.81
N GLU A 78 12.35 -9.12 -4.61
CA GLU A 78 13.37 -8.82 -5.64
C GLU A 78 13.16 -9.65 -6.91
N GLU A 79 12.89 -10.96 -6.76
CA GLU A 79 12.58 -11.85 -7.90
C GLU A 79 11.29 -11.43 -8.64
N ALA A 80 10.23 -11.12 -7.89
CA ALA A 80 8.96 -10.67 -8.47
C ALA A 80 9.12 -9.34 -9.25
N ILE A 81 9.86 -8.38 -8.70
CA ILE A 81 10.14 -7.09 -9.36
C ILE A 81 10.99 -7.31 -10.62
N ALA A 82 12.05 -8.13 -10.54
CA ALA A 82 12.93 -8.43 -11.67
C ALA A 82 12.17 -9.11 -12.82
N ALA A 83 11.20 -9.96 -12.50
CA ALA A 83 10.33 -10.60 -13.50
C ALA A 83 9.33 -9.62 -14.15
N ASN A 84 9.08 -8.45 -13.53
CA ASN A 84 8.06 -7.51 -13.96
C ASN A 84 8.58 -6.05 -14.02
N PRO A 85 9.61 -5.75 -14.83
CA PRO A 85 10.32 -4.46 -14.80
C PRO A 85 9.49 -3.27 -15.32
N ASN A 86 8.36 -3.52 -15.97
CA ASN A 86 7.57 -2.47 -16.65
C ASN A 86 6.30 -2.06 -15.87
N VAL A 87 6.04 -2.64 -14.71
CA VAL A 87 4.88 -2.27 -13.91
C VAL A 87 5.00 -0.85 -13.38
N LYS A 88 3.88 -0.17 -13.24
CA LYS A 88 3.81 1.21 -12.74
C LYS A 88 3.66 1.25 -11.22
N TRP A 89 3.02 0.22 -10.66
CA TRP A 89 2.67 0.16 -9.24
C TRP A 89 3.12 -1.17 -8.65
N LYS A 90 3.60 -1.11 -7.42
CA LYS A 90 4.00 -2.27 -6.64
C LYS A 90 3.23 -2.27 -5.31
N THR A 91 2.39 -3.27 -5.14
CA THR A 91 1.56 -3.45 -3.93
C THR A 91 1.98 -4.73 -3.23
N VAL A 92 2.36 -4.61 -1.96
CA VAL A 92 2.60 -5.77 -1.09
C VAL A 92 1.34 -6.03 -0.27
N VAL A 93 0.98 -7.31 -0.13
CA VAL A 93 -0.19 -7.75 0.65
C VAL A 93 0.26 -8.80 1.63
N PHE A 94 -0.11 -8.70 2.92
CA PHE A 94 0.11 -9.75 3.90
C PHE A 94 -0.82 -9.61 5.09
N HIS A 95 -0.93 -10.66 5.90
CA HIS A 95 -1.93 -10.72 6.97
C HIS A 95 -1.62 -9.83 8.17
N HIS A 96 -0.42 -9.96 8.79
CA HIS A 96 -0.10 -9.31 10.05
C HIS A 96 0.06 -7.81 9.90
N SER A 97 -0.76 -7.04 10.62
CA SER A 97 -0.73 -5.57 10.54
C SER A 97 0.47 -4.99 11.30
N ILE A 98 1.47 -4.47 10.58
CA ILE A 98 2.62 -3.81 11.20
C ILE A 98 2.36 -2.36 11.61
N PHE A 99 1.33 -1.73 11.03
CA PHE A 99 0.86 -0.39 11.40
C PHE A 99 -0.65 -0.42 11.67
N SER A 100 -1.01 -0.95 12.83
CA SER A 100 -2.37 -1.00 13.36
C SER A 100 -2.54 -0.04 14.53
N THR A 101 -3.79 0.15 14.96
CA THR A 101 -4.12 0.93 16.16
C THR A 101 -4.88 0.12 17.21
N ALA A 102 -5.04 -1.19 17.01
CA ALA A 102 -5.85 -2.03 17.91
C ALA A 102 -5.03 -3.07 18.71
N SER A 103 -5.59 -4.24 18.93
CA SER A 103 -5.16 -5.18 19.98
C SER A 103 -3.75 -5.72 19.85
N HIS A 104 -3.29 -5.92 18.61
CA HIS A 104 -2.00 -6.55 18.31
C HIS A 104 -0.86 -5.53 18.08
N VAL A 105 -1.13 -4.25 18.24
CA VAL A 105 -0.17 -3.18 17.94
C VAL A 105 1.18 -3.32 18.68
N ASP A 106 1.14 -3.89 19.90
CA ASP A 106 2.29 -4.05 20.79
C ASP A 106 2.77 -5.50 20.91
N ASP A 107 2.24 -6.43 20.11
CA ASP A 107 2.69 -7.82 20.11
C ASP A 107 4.13 -7.88 19.61
N GLY A 108 4.98 -8.65 20.29
CA GLY A 108 6.42 -8.67 20.05
C GLY A 108 6.81 -9.07 18.61
N ASP A 109 6.02 -9.94 18.00
CA ASP A 109 6.21 -10.34 16.62
C ASP A 109 5.78 -9.26 15.61
N ILE A 110 4.77 -8.46 15.94
CA ILE A 110 4.35 -7.29 15.14
C ILE A 110 5.41 -6.19 15.23
N ILE A 111 5.93 -5.92 16.43
CA ILE A 111 7.02 -4.96 16.64
C ILE A 111 8.27 -5.36 15.83
N THR A 112 8.63 -6.64 15.84
CA THR A 112 9.78 -7.13 15.06
C THR A 112 9.58 -6.87 13.57
N ARG A 113 8.43 -7.28 12.99
CA ARG A 113 8.13 -7.02 11.57
C ARG A 113 8.07 -5.53 11.24
N ARG A 114 7.53 -4.70 12.14
CA ARG A 114 7.49 -3.24 11.98
C ARG A 114 8.89 -2.63 11.92
N ASN A 115 9.86 -3.19 12.62
CA ASN A 115 11.23 -2.70 12.59
C ASN A 115 12.01 -3.17 11.36
N GLU A 116 11.65 -4.31 10.77
CA GLU A 116 12.42 -4.94 9.70
C GLU A 116 11.85 -4.67 8.30
N LEU A 117 10.56 -4.92 8.09
CA LEU A 117 9.95 -4.92 6.77
C LEU A 117 9.88 -3.53 6.10
N PRO A 118 9.57 -2.41 6.80
CA PRO A 118 9.43 -1.12 6.14
C PRO A 118 10.67 -0.66 5.40
N GLN A 119 11.88 -0.97 5.91
CA GLN A 119 13.11 -0.63 5.21
C GLN A 119 13.30 -1.47 3.95
N VAL A 120 12.95 -2.75 3.99
CA VAL A 120 12.95 -3.63 2.80
C VAL A 120 12.00 -3.09 1.72
N PHE A 121 10.79 -2.72 2.11
CA PHE A 121 9.81 -2.17 1.18
C PHE A 121 10.25 -0.83 0.58
N LYS A 122 10.89 0.02 1.38
CA LYS A 122 11.47 1.28 0.91
C LYS A 122 12.59 1.06 -0.10
N ASP A 123 13.53 0.17 0.20
CA ASP A 123 14.68 -0.13 -0.67
C ASP A 123 14.25 -0.74 -2.02
N LEU A 124 13.09 -1.40 -2.05
CA LEU A 124 12.50 -2.02 -3.23
C LEU A 124 11.42 -1.15 -3.92
N ASP A 125 11.25 0.08 -3.44
CA ASP A 125 10.35 1.08 -4.02
C ASP A 125 8.90 0.56 -4.12
N ILE A 126 8.39 -0.01 -3.02
CA ILE A 126 6.99 -0.41 -2.88
C ILE A 126 6.11 0.83 -2.68
N ASP A 127 4.96 0.88 -3.33
CA ASP A 127 4.04 2.03 -3.26
C ASP A 127 3.02 1.89 -2.13
N VAL A 128 2.42 0.70 -1.99
CA VAL A 128 1.30 0.44 -1.08
C VAL A 128 1.47 -0.90 -0.39
N VAL A 129 1.08 -0.97 0.88
CA VAL A 129 1.04 -2.20 1.67
C VAL A 129 -0.36 -2.37 2.25
N LEU A 130 -0.99 -3.52 1.97
CA LEU A 130 -2.31 -3.88 2.44
C LEU A 130 -2.22 -4.98 3.49
N MET A 131 -2.89 -4.79 4.63
CA MET A 131 -2.81 -5.67 5.80
C MET A 131 -4.19 -5.91 6.42
N GLY A 132 -4.28 -6.93 7.27
CA GLY A 132 -5.49 -7.29 8.02
C GLY A 132 -5.21 -7.53 9.50
N HIS A 133 -5.59 -8.71 10.03
CA HIS A 133 -5.28 -9.24 11.36
C HIS A 133 -5.92 -8.49 12.53
N ASP A 134 -5.78 -7.19 12.62
CA ASP A 134 -6.11 -6.44 13.84
C ASP A 134 -7.52 -5.84 13.85
N HIS A 135 -8.36 -6.24 12.89
CA HIS A 135 -9.81 -5.99 12.86
C HIS A 135 -10.21 -4.54 13.21
N VAL A 136 -9.42 -3.58 12.73
CA VAL A 136 -9.59 -2.14 12.86
C VAL A 136 -9.23 -1.49 11.53
N TYR A 137 -9.83 -0.38 11.19
CA TYR A 137 -9.36 0.40 10.05
C TYR A 137 -8.24 1.34 10.49
N THR A 138 -7.09 1.26 9.83
CA THR A 138 -5.99 2.22 10.03
C THR A 138 -5.31 2.50 8.70
N ARG A 139 -5.33 3.76 8.26
CA ARG A 139 -4.50 4.26 7.15
C ARG A 139 -3.39 5.14 7.71
N THR A 140 -2.16 4.90 7.29
CA THR A 140 -1.03 5.72 7.72
C THR A 140 -0.94 7.02 6.93
N TYR A 141 -0.12 7.96 7.41
CA TYR A 141 0.55 8.92 6.54
C TYR A 141 1.44 8.18 5.54
N MET A 142 2.02 8.89 4.56
CA MET A 142 3.12 8.31 3.77
C MET A 142 4.30 8.05 4.71
N MET A 143 4.86 6.83 4.64
CA MET A 143 5.88 6.36 5.59
C MET A 143 7.25 6.30 4.92
N ASP A 144 8.23 6.99 5.46
CA ASP A 144 9.64 6.82 5.11
C ASP A 144 10.29 5.81 6.07
N GLY A 145 10.33 4.54 5.69
CA GLY A 145 10.59 3.45 6.61
C GLY A 145 9.53 3.41 7.72
N THR A 146 9.94 3.64 8.97
CA THR A 146 9.03 3.73 10.13
C THR A 146 8.59 5.15 10.47
N THR A 147 9.07 6.17 9.75
CA THR A 147 8.81 7.59 10.04
C THR A 147 7.65 8.12 9.20
N PRO A 148 6.57 8.64 9.80
CA PRO A 148 5.46 9.22 9.07
C PRO A 148 5.79 10.63 8.55
N ASP A 149 5.39 10.96 7.32
CA ASP A 149 5.40 12.35 6.82
C ASP A 149 4.14 13.08 7.29
N THR A 150 4.23 13.73 8.42
CA THR A 150 3.15 14.54 9.00
C THR A 150 3.22 16.01 8.60
N SER A 151 4.19 16.41 7.78
CA SER A 151 4.52 17.81 7.47
C SER A 151 3.35 18.60 6.87
N LYS A 152 2.43 17.94 6.20
CA LYS A 152 1.25 18.54 5.56
C LYS A 152 -0.08 18.19 6.24
N GLY A 153 -0.02 17.53 7.41
CA GLY A 153 -1.21 17.03 8.09
C GLY A 153 -1.91 15.91 7.32
N VAL A 154 -3.15 15.61 7.69
CA VAL A 154 -3.96 14.59 7.03
C VAL A 154 -4.41 15.09 5.67
N GLN A 155 -4.08 14.35 4.63
CA GLN A 155 -4.44 14.65 3.24
C GLN A 155 -5.35 13.57 2.67
N SER A 156 -6.11 13.92 1.63
CA SER A 156 -6.87 12.97 0.81
C SER A 156 -6.11 12.52 -0.45
N SER A 157 -5.00 13.19 -0.78
CA SER A 157 -4.15 12.81 -1.90
C SER A 157 -2.72 13.32 -1.75
N VAL A 158 -1.79 12.64 -2.44
CA VAL A 158 -0.38 13.04 -2.55
C VAL A 158 0.09 12.86 -3.99
N THR A 159 1.10 13.64 -4.41
CA THR A 159 1.69 13.53 -5.74
C THR A 159 3.18 13.26 -5.62
N ASN A 160 3.66 12.21 -6.31
CA ASN A 160 5.06 11.76 -6.31
C ASN A 160 5.64 11.65 -4.88
N PRO A 161 4.98 10.94 -3.95
CA PRO A 161 5.51 10.76 -2.61
C PRO A 161 6.80 9.92 -2.66
N THR A 162 7.68 10.14 -1.69
CA THR A 162 8.87 9.30 -1.48
C THR A 162 8.61 8.16 -0.49
N GLY A 163 7.46 8.16 0.16
CA GLY A 163 7.08 7.18 1.18
C GLY A 163 6.10 6.13 0.68
N ILE A 164 5.79 5.20 1.55
CA ILE A 164 4.89 4.05 1.32
C ILE A 164 3.59 4.27 2.10
N LEU A 165 2.46 3.93 1.49
CA LEU A 165 1.17 3.93 2.18
C LEU A 165 0.87 2.56 2.77
N TYR A 166 0.50 2.50 4.05
CA TYR A 166 0.05 1.28 4.71
C TYR A 166 -1.43 1.39 5.06
N LEU A 167 -2.17 0.33 4.76
CA LEU A 167 -3.57 0.19 5.09
C LEU A 167 -3.81 -1.10 5.87
N THR A 168 -4.32 -0.98 7.09
CA THR A 168 -4.89 -2.09 7.85
C THR A 168 -6.41 -2.10 7.64
N ALA A 169 -6.92 -3.14 7.02
CA ALA A 169 -8.33 -3.29 6.74
C ALA A 169 -9.09 -3.87 7.94
N ASN A 170 -10.28 -3.35 8.21
CA ASN A 170 -11.18 -3.89 9.22
C ASN A 170 -11.82 -5.21 8.77
N SER A 171 -12.57 -5.85 9.65
CA SER A 171 -13.27 -7.11 9.38
C SER A 171 -14.29 -6.96 8.25
N ALA A 172 -14.09 -7.69 7.16
CA ALA A 172 -15.05 -7.76 6.06
C ALA A 172 -16.26 -8.65 6.39
N SER A 173 -16.08 -9.68 7.21
CA SER A 173 -17.15 -10.59 7.62
C SER A 173 -17.98 -10.08 8.83
N GLY A 174 -17.39 -9.18 9.64
CA GLY A 174 -17.99 -8.74 10.90
C GLY A 174 -17.93 -9.78 12.01
N SER A 175 -17.10 -10.83 11.85
CA SER A 175 -17.01 -11.93 12.85
C SER A 175 -16.31 -11.50 14.13
N LYS A 176 -15.45 -10.50 14.07
CA LYS A 176 -14.69 -9.98 15.21
C LYS A 176 -14.23 -8.54 14.96
N TYR A 177 -14.16 -7.77 16.04
CA TYR A 177 -13.63 -6.41 16.06
C TYR A 177 -12.76 -6.22 17.30
N TYR A 178 -11.76 -5.36 17.19
CA TYR A 178 -10.90 -4.98 18.32
C TYR A 178 -11.00 -3.49 18.60
N ASP A 179 -10.95 -3.12 19.87
CA ASP A 179 -10.95 -1.73 20.29
C ASP A 179 -9.64 -1.05 19.94
N ILE A 180 -9.69 0.25 19.66
CA ILE A 180 -8.50 1.06 19.46
C ILE A 180 -7.74 1.13 20.80
N LYS A 181 -6.48 0.67 20.78
CA LYS A 181 -5.55 0.74 21.92
C LYS A 181 -4.52 1.86 21.76
N ALA A 182 -4.20 2.21 20.53
CA ALA A 182 -3.19 3.23 20.21
C ALA A 182 -3.84 4.46 19.51
N PRO A 183 -4.71 5.23 20.20
CA PRO A 183 -5.42 6.36 19.59
C PRO A 183 -4.48 7.52 19.19
N ASN A 184 -3.27 7.54 19.76
CA ASN A 184 -2.25 8.57 19.49
C ASN A 184 -1.08 8.03 18.65
N ALA A 185 -1.27 6.95 17.90
CA ALA A 185 -0.24 6.40 17.03
C ALA A 185 0.18 7.45 15.98
N GLU A 186 1.42 7.93 16.05
CA GLU A 186 1.93 9.03 15.21
C GLU A 186 1.87 8.71 13.71
N TYR A 187 1.95 7.44 13.34
CA TYR A 187 1.83 7.01 11.95
C TYR A 187 0.39 7.03 11.41
N SER A 188 -0.62 7.11 12.26
CA SER A 188 -2.02 7.01 11.82
C SER A 188 -2.56 8.35 11.32
N ALA A 189 -2.88 8.42 10.03
CA ALA A 189 -3.57 9.55 9.42
C ALA A 189 -5.10 9.42 9.57
N LYS A 190 -5.61 8.19 9.58
CA LYS A 190 -7.03 7.87 9.75
C LYS A 190 -7.16 6.54 10.48
N MET A 191 -8.05 6.48 11.45
CA MET A 191 -8.46 5.24 12.11
C MET A 191 -9.97 5.23 12.34
N ASP A 192 -10.55 4.05 12.34
CA ASP A 192 -11.96 3.85 12.64
C ASP A 192 -12.21 2.48 13.30
N GLN A 193 -13.04 2.50 14.35
CA GLN A 193 -13.62 1.31 14.92
C GLN A 193 -15.07 1.58 15.30
N SER A 194 -15.92 1.54 14.31
CA SER A 194 -17.37 1.69 14.48
C SER A 194 -18.10 0.34 14.58
N TYR A 195 -17.35 -0.77 14.71
CA TYR A 195 -17.88 -2.14 14.75
C TYR A 195 -18.75 -2.48 13.54
N ARG A 196 -18.39 -1.92 12.38
CA ARG A 196 -19.05 -2.14 11.10
C ARG A 196 -18.09 -2.83 10.14
N ARG A 197 -18.64 -3.68 9.29
CA ARG A 197 -17.87 -4.30 8.20
C ARG A 197 -17.42 -3.25 7.20
N THR A 198 -16.22 -3.39 6.67
CA THR A 198 -15.71 -2.48 5.65
C THR A 198 -15.24 -3.25 4.41
N VAL A 199 -15.28 -2.56 3.28
CA VAL A 199 -14.71 -3.01 2.01
C VAL A 199 -13.97 -1.84 1.38
N THR A 200 -12.79 -2.10 0.82
CA THR A 200 -12.00 -1.10 0.12
C THR A 200 -12.01 -1.36 -1.37
N ASP A 201 -12.52 -0.41 -2.14
CA ASP A 201 -12.41 -0.37 -3.60
C ASP A 201 -11.09 0.29 -3.99
N ILE A 202 -10.32 -0.39 -4.86
CA ILE A 202 -9.01 0.09 -5.33
C ILE A 202 -9.08 0.28 -6.84
N LYS A 203 -8.94 1.53 -7.28
CA LYS A 203 -8.86 1.88 -8.69
C LYS A 203 -7.45 2.35 -9.05
N VAL A 204 -6.82 1.67 -9.98
CA VAL A 204 -5.47 1.98 -10.44
C VAL A 204 -5.49 2.41 -11.91
N THR A 205 -4.71 3.43 -12.23
CA THR A 205 -4.40 3.89 -13.59
C THR A 205 -2.88 4.02 -13.74
N ASP A 206 -2.38 4.41 -14.91
CA ASP A 206 -0.94 4.65 -15.09
C ASP A 206 -0.40 5.74 -14.15
N THR A 207 -1.24 6.66 -13.73
CA THR A 207 -0.83 7.85 -12.98
C THR A 207 -1.50 8.02 -11.63
N SER A 208 -2.42 7.13 -11.25
CA SER A 208 -3.11 7.22 -9.96
C SER A 208 -3.41 5.85 -9.34
N TYR A 209 -3.34 5.79 -8.03
CA TYR A 209 -3.77 4.68 -7.20
C TYR A 209 -4.74 5.22 -6.15
N THR A 210 -6.04 4.98 -6.35
CA THR A 210 -7.11 5.49 -5.49
C THR A 210 -7.69 4.36 -4.67
N MET A 211 -7.79 4.55 -3.36
CA MET A 211 -8.45 3.65 -2.42
C MET A 211 -9.65 4.36 -1.81
N LYS A 212 -10.82 3.71 -1.86
CA LYS A 212 -12.05 4.16 -1.20
C LYS A 212 -12.56 3.06 -0.29
N THR A 213 -12.62 3.33 0.99
CA THR A 213 -13.15 2.38 1.97
C THR A 213 -14.56 2.77 2.35
N TYR A 214 -15.46 1.80 2.26
CA TYR A 214 -16.88 1.95 2.55
C TYR A 214 -17.30 1.04 3.69
N TYR A 215 -18.32 1.44 4.43
CA TYR A 215 -19.07 0.52 5.27
C TYR A 215 -19.90 -0.40 4.40
N ALA A 216 -19.81 -1.72 4.61
CA ALA A 216 -20.42 -2.70 3.71
C ALA A 216 -21.95 -2.81 3.85
N ASP A 217 -22.53 -2.25 4.91
CA ASP A 217 -23.97 -2.31 5.20
C ASP A 217 -24.79 -1.25 4.48
N ASP A 218 -24.24 -0.04 4.26
CA ASP A 218 -24.95 1.07 3.61
C ASP A 218 -24.15 1.75 2.51
N LEU A 219 -22.93 1.29 2.24
CA LEU A 219 -21.99 1.85 1.28
C LEU A 219 -21.62 3.32 1.53
N SER A 220 -21.80 3.80 2.76
CA SER A 220 -21.30 5.13 3.14
C SER A 220 -19.78 5.14 3.17
N LEU A 221 -19.18 6.24 2.71
CA LEU A 221 -17.73 6.40 2.61
C LEU A 221 -17.11 6.58 4.00
N LEU A 222 -16.15 5.74 4.35
CA LEU A 222 -15.33 5.87 5.56
C LEU A 222 -14.09 6.73 5.30
N ASP A 223 -13.36 6.43 4.23
CA ASP A 223 -12.12 7.10 3.88
C ASP A 223 -11.83 7.02 2.39
N GLU A 224 -11.13 8.03 1.87
CA GLU A 224 -10.63 8.06 0.49
C GLU A 224 -9.22 8.62 0.47
N PHE A 225 -8.34 7.97 -0.29
CA PHE A 225 -6.98 8.45 -0.48
C PHE A 225 -6.48 8.12 -1.88
N THR A 226 -5.76 9.07 -2.51
CA THR A 226 -5.19 8.88 -3.84
C THR A 226 -3.70 9.21 -3.86
N ILE A 227 -2.90 8.30 -4.41
CA ILE A 227 -1.50 8.55 -4.76
C ILE A 227 -1.45 8.87 -6.25
N TYR A 228 -0.82 9.98 -6.62
CA TYR A 228 -0.55 10.34 -8.01
C TYR A 228 0.93 10.16 -8.33
N LYS A 229 1.23 9.52 -9.46
CA LYS A 229 2.56 9.52 -10.11
C LYS A 229 2.49 10.41 -11.35
N ALA A 230 2.82 11.67 -11.20
CA ALA A 230 2.83 12.60 -12.33
C ALA A 230 4.11 12.39 -13.16
N ASP A 231 3.96 12.28 -14.47
CA ASP A 231 5.10 12.29 -15.39
C ASP A 231 5.60 13.73 -15.58
N ASN A 232 6.64 14.06 -14.84
CA ASN A 232 7.29 15.38 -14.92
C ASN A 232 8.45 15.42 -15.93
N THR A 233 8.66 14.36 -16.72
CA THR A 233 9.83 14.23 -17.61
C THR A 233 9.92 15.39 -18.60
N ALA A 234 8.82 15.76 -19.23
CA ALA A 234 8.78 16.89 -20.17
C ALA A 234 9.13 18.22 -19.47
N LEU A 235 8.63 18.44 -18.24
CA LEU A 235 8.93 19.63 -17.46
C LEU A 235 10.41 19.66 -17.02
N LEU A 236 10.94 18.53 -16.54
CA LEU A 236 12.35 18.41 -16.14
C LEU A 236 13.29 18.62 -17.33
N ASN A 237 12.98 18.07 -18.49
CA ASN A 237 13.74 18.30 -19.71
C ASN A 237 13.74 19.79 -20.08
N LYS A 238 12.60 20.45 -19.99
CA LYS A 238 12.50 21.88 -20.27
C LYS A 238 13.27 22.74 -19.26
N ILE A 239 13.22 22.39 -17.98
CA ILE A 239 14.01 23.05 -16.94
C ILE A 239 15.52 22.88 -17.23
N ASN A 240 15.96 21.68 -17.61
CA ASN A 240 17.36 21.41 -17.94
C ASN A 240 17.80 22.16 -19.22
N GLU A 241 16.96 22.21 -20.25
CA GLU A 241 17.21 23.04 -21.40
C GLU A 241 17.43 24.50 -21.01
N LEU A 242 16.51 25.07 -20.21
CA LEU A 242 16.60 26.46 -19.76
C LEU A 242 17.85 26.72 -18.90
N LYS A 243 18.22 25.79 -18.01
CA LYS A 243 19.46 25.88 -17.21
C LYS A 243 20.71 25.86 -18.08
N ASN A 244 20.71 25.05 -19.15
CA ASN A 244 21.85 24.91 -20.06
C ASN A 244 21.98 26.08 -21.06
N MET A 245 20.93 26.91 -21.18
CA MET A 245 20.99 28.09 -22.08
C MET A 245 21.89 29.22 -21.50
N ASN A 246 22.39 29.08 -20.25
CA ASN A 246 23.28 30.05 -19.62
C ASN A 246 22.83 31.53 -19.79
N LEU A 247 21.51 31.74 -19.70
CA LEU A 247 20.90 33.03 -19.91
C LEU A 247 21.34 33.99 -18.78
N SER A 248 21.89 35.14 -19.16
CA SER A 248 22.23 36.22 -18.27
C SER A 248 21.09 37.25 -18.21
N GLU A 249 21.07 38.07 -17.16
CA GLU A 249 20.05 39.14 -17.01
C GLU A 249 20.11 40.15 -18.17
N SER A 250 21.26 40.26 -18.84
CA SER A 250 21.46 41.10 -20.05
C SER A 250 20.76 40.57 -21.29
N ASP A 251 20.37 39.28 -21.30
CA ASP A 251 19.69 38.66 -22.45
C ASP A 251 18.18 38.99 -22.50
N TYR A 252 17.67 39.65 -21.46
CA TYR A 252 16.25 40.02 -21.32
C TYR A 252 16.08 41.54 -21.30
N THR A 253 15.07 42.04 -21.98
CA THR A 253 14.60 43.41 -21.73
C THR A 253 13.93 43.48 -20.37
N LYS A 254 14.09 44.60 -19.64
CA LYS A 254 13.54 44.78 -18.31
C LYS A 254 12.03 44.46 -18.16
N ALA A 255 11.26 44.56 -19.24
CA ALA A 255 9.83 44.26 -19.26
C ALA A 255 9.54 42.74 -19.28
N VAL A 256 10.48 41.88 -19.73
CA VAL A 256 10.31 40.44 -19.85
C VAL A 256 10.76 39.73 -18.55
N SER A 257 11.74 40.28 -17.83
CA SER A 257 12.31 39.66 -16.64
C SER A 257 11.32 39.52 -15.46
N TYR A 258 10.31 40.38 -15.39
CA TYR A 258 9.31 40.33 -14.31
C TYR A 258 8.10 39.43 -14.60
N THR A 259 7.83 39.07 -15.85
CA THR A 259 6.64 38.30 -16.21
C THR A 259 6.87 36.79 -16.37
N HIS A 260 8.13 36.33 -16.45
CA HIS A 260 8.43 34.92 -16.73
C HIS A 260 9.10 34.16 -15.59
N LEU A 261 9.40 34.81 -14.46
CA LEU A 261 10.02 34.19 -13.29
C LEU A 261 9.03 33.89 -12.14
N THR A 262 7.80 34.29 -12.25
CA THR A 262 6.75 33.79 -11.37
C THR A 262 6.18 32.52 -11.99
N LEU A 263 6.68 31.36 -11.55
CA LEU A 263 5.89 30.15 -11.61
C LEU A 263 4.51 30.47 -11.00
N PRO A 264 3.40 30.09 -11.64
CA PRO A 264 2.11 30.23 -11.01
C PRO A 264 2.20 29.45 -9.70
N THR A 265 2.28 30.18 -8.60
CA THR A 265 1.94 29.61 -7.30
C THR A 265 0.49 29.22 -7.44
N ASN A 266 0.20 27.94 -7.56
CA ASN A 266 -1.15 27.40 -7.43
C ASN A 266 -1.62 27.73 -6.02
N SER A 267 -2.14 28.93 -5.88
CA SER A 267 -3.04 29.27 -4.82
C SER A 267 -4.44 28.98 -5.34
N ARG A 268 -5.04 27.95 -4.77
CA ARG A 268 -6.51 27.72 -4.69
C ARG A 268 -7.16 27.23 -6.00
N VAL A 269 -7.90 26.20 -5.93
CA VAL A 269 -9.13 25.99 -5.09
C VAL A 269 -9.15 24.54 -4.64
#